data_3c356b397a6f49261672fb1f94fd5d1c
#
_entry.id   3c356b397a6f49261672fb1f94fd5d1c
#
_cell.length_a   1.000
_cell.length_b   1.000
_cell.length_c   1.000
_cell.angle_alpha   90.00
_cell.angle_beta   90.00
_cell.angle_gamma   90.00
#
_symmetry.space_group_name_H-M   'P 1'
#
loop_
_entity.id
_entity.type
_entity.pdbx_description
1 polymer ?
#
loop_
_entity_poly.entity_id
_entity_poly.type
_entity_poly.pdbx_seq_one_letter_code
_entity_poly.pdbx_strand_id
1 'polypeptide(L)'
;MTVDLKDIISISGYSGLSKVISPTRYGLLIESLDEHKRRSVKYIQSHRIAKLEDISIYTTDKQKVLPLATIFERLHAAFAGPLPLASYNTPEALQKLMVRIAPEHDTKRVHASYNKKIMHWYCLLSKHAPTLFHDEGPTAPSDTAP
;
A
#
# COMPACT_ATOMS: atom_id res chain seq x y z
N MET A 1 0.00 8.15 13.52
CA MET A 1 -0.27 6.85 12.89
C MET A 1 0.73 6.59 11.79
N THR A 2 1.25 5.38 11.72
CA THR A 2 2.20 4.99 10.70
C THR A 2 1.83 3.62 10.14
N VAL A 3 2.34 3.33 8.94
CA VAL A 3 2.20 2.01 8.34
C VAL A 3 3.59 1.51 7.96
N ASP A 4 3.85 0.24 8.28
CA ASP A 4 5.14 -0.38 8.00
C ASP A 4 5.04 -1.20 6.72
N LEU A 5 5.64 -0.71 5.65
CA LEU A 5 5.63 -1.39 4.35
C LEU A 5 6.96 -2.11 4.05
N LYS A 6 7.80 -2.27 5.04
CA LYS A 6 9.17 -2.74 4.86
C LYS A 6 9.29 -4.02 4.03
N ASP A 7 8.48 -5.00 4.29
CA ASP A 7 8.59 -6.30 3.63
C ASP A 7 7.44 -6.57 2.65
N ILE A 8 6.72 -5.53 2.26
CA ILE A 8 5.58 -5.69 1.35
C ILE A 8 6.01 -5.36 -0.07
N ILE A 9 5.73 -6.29 -0.98
CA ILE A 9 6.12 -6.13 -2.37
C ILE A 9 4.94 -6.39 -3.31
N SER A 10 5.04 -5.80 -4.49
CA SER A 10 4.15 -6.14 -5.59
C SER A 10 5.01 -6.73 -6.71
N ILE A 11 4.43 -7.68 -7.44
CA ILE A 11 5.13 -8.37 -8.51
C ILE A 11 4.38 -8.10 -9.80
N SER A 12 5.11 -7.64 -10.82
CA SER A 12 4.52 -7.34 -12.11
C SER A 12 3.83 -8.59 -12.67
N GLY A 13 2.60 -8.42 -13.14
CA GLY A 13 1.80 -9.54 -13.64
C GLY A 13 0.95 -10.23 -12.58
N TYR A 14 1.09 -9.88 -11.31
CA TYR A 14 0.30 -10.42 -10.22
C TYR A 14 -0.54 -9.32 -9.61
N SER A 15 -1.81 -9.59 -9.35
CA SER A 15 -2.74 -8.55 -8.91
C SER A 15 -2.65 -8.23 -7.43
N GLY A 16 -2.11 -9.13 -6.61
CA GLY A 16 -2.08 -8.94 -5.17
C GLY A 16 -0.74 -8.45 -4.67
N LEU A 17 -0.60 -8.52 -3.36
CA LEU A 17 0.64 -8.18 -2.67
C LEU A 17 1.22 -9.43 -2.02
N SER A 18 2.50 -9.35 -1.68
CA SER A 18 3.19 -10.43 -0.98
C SER A 18 4.08 -9.85 0.11
N LYS A 19 4.35 -10.66 1.11
CA LYS A 19 5.28 -10.32 2.17
C LYS A 19 6.57 -11.12 1.97
N VAL A 20 7.70 -10.45 2.07
CA VAL A 20 8.99 -11.12 2.01
C VAL A 20 9.25 -11.83 3.32
N ILE A 21 9.45 -13.13 3.26
CA ILE A 21 9.77 -13.95 4.45
C ILE A 21 11.26 -13.98 4.67
N SER A 22 12.03 -14.27 3.62
CA SER A 22 13.47 -14.27 3.70
C SER A 22 14.09 -14.22 2.31
N PRO A 23 15.32 -13.72 2.18
CA PRO A 23 16.03 -13.80 0.91
C PRO A 23 16.45 -15.24 0.65
N THR A 24 16.58 -15.59 -0.62
CA THR A 24 17.15 -16.85 -1.06
C THR A 24 18.34 -16.55 -1.95
N ARG A 25 19.01 -17.60 -2.41
CA ARG A 25 20.23 -17.42 -3.19
C ARG A 25 20.00 -16.57 -4.47
N TYR A 26 18.88 -16.77 -5.14
CA TYR A 26 18.62 -16.09 -6.42
C TYR A 26 17.34 -15.26 -6.40
N GLY A 27 16.68 -15.12 -5.26
CA GLY A 27 15.43 -14.40 -5.21
C GLY A 27 14.93 -14.22 -3.80
N LEU A 28 13.61 -14.31 -3.65
CA LEU A 28 12.95 -14.07 -2.38
C LEU A 28 11.93 -15.16 -2.09
N LEU A 29 11.94 -15.65 -0.86
CA LEU A 29 10.82 -16.45 -0.35
C LEU A 29 9.75 -15.49 0.10
N ILE A 30 8.57 -15.61 -0.49
CA ILE A 30 7.47 -14.70 -0.23
C ILE A 30 6.23 -15.48 0.23
N GLU A 31 5.33 -14.76 0.88
CA GLU A 31 4.04 -15.30 1.31
C GLU A 31 2.96 -14.36 0.76
N SER A 32 1.97 -14.94 0.08
CA SER A 32 0.90 -14.12 -0.50
C SER A 32 0.09 -13.44 0.60
N LEU A 33 -0.30 -12.20 0.35
CA LEU A 33 -1.07 -11.41 1.30
C LEU A 33 -2.56 -11.60 1.03
N ASP A 34 -3.03 -12.81 1.32
CA ASP A 34 -4.43 -13.18 1.15
C ASP A 34 -4.78 -14.26 2.18
N GLU A 35 -5.97 -14.82 2.08
CA GLU A 35 -6.42 -15.82 3.03
C GLU A 35 -5.69 -17.15 2.90
N HIS A 36 -5.06 -17.40 1.76
CA HIS A 36 -4.33 -18.65 1.53
C HIS A 36 -2.92 -18.63 2.07
N LYS A 37 -2.30 -17.48 2.15
CA LYS A 37 -0.93 -17.27 2.66
C LYS A 37 0.04 -18.27 2.06
N ARG A 38 0.02 -18.39 0.75
CA ARG A 38 0.88 -19.34 0.03
C ARG A 38 2.31 -18.82 -0.03
N ARG A 39 3.24 -19.70 0.24
CA ARG A 39 4.66 -19.38 0.14
C ARG A 39 5.21 -19.89 -1.18
N SER A 40 6.08 -19.10 -1.78
CA SER A 40 6.76 -19.48 -3.02
C SER A 40 8.05 -18.69 -3.13
N VAL A 41 8.94 -19.17 -3.98
CA VAL A 41 10.19 -18.46 -4.27
C VAL A 41 10.02 -17.73 -5.60
N LYS A 42 10.32 -16.43 -5.59
CA LYS A 42 10.29 -15.62 -6.81
C LYS A 42 11.71 -15.18 -7.13
N TYR A 43 12.14 -15.45 -8.34
CA TYR A 43 13.49 -15.14 -8.77
C TYR A 43 13.55 -13.72 -9.32
N ILE A 44 14.52 -12.96 -8.84
CA ILE A 44 14.65 -11.55 -9.23
C ILE A 44 14.81 -11.39 -10.73
N GLN A 45 15.53 -12.32 -11.38
CA GLN A 45 15.76 -12.24 -12.82
C GLN A 45 14.50 -12.48 -13.65
N SER A 46 13.54 -13.22 -13.10
CA SER A 46 12.33 -13.60 -13.84
C SER A 46 11.14 -12.69 -13.55
N HIS A 47 11.23 -11.89 -12.51
CA HIS A 47 10.09 -11.10 -12.03
C HIS A 47 10.50 -9.69 -11.73
N ARG A 48 9.64 -8.75 -12.07
CA ARG A 48 9.80 -7.36 -11.64
C ARG A 48 9.14 -7.22 -10.28
N ILE A 49 9.97 -6.96 -9.29
CA ILE A 49 9.54 -6.86 -7.90
C ILE A 49 9.68 -5.41 -7.47
N ALA A 50 8.61 -4.82 -6.98
CA ALA A 50 8.60 -3.45 -6.48
C ALA A 50 8.30 -3.47 -4.99
N LYS A 51 9.12 -2.78 -4.21
CA LYS A 51 8.88 -2.62 -2.77
C LYS A 51 7.92 -1.47 -2.56
N LEU A 52 6.83 -1.72 -1.84
CA LEU A 52 5.84 -0.68 -1.62
C LEU A 52 6.41 0.52 -0.85
N GLU A 53 7.38 0.30 0.01
CA GLU A 53 8.00 1.40 0.74
C GLU A 53 8.72 2.39 -0.17
N ASP A 54 9.10 1.95 -1.38
CA ASP A 54 9.81 2.79 -2.34
C ASP A 54 8.88 3.45 -3.36
N ILE A 55 7.59 3.15 -3.31
CA ILE A 55 6.63 3.69 -4.29
C ILE A 55 6.11 5.03 -3.81
N SER A 56 6.06 5.98 -4.73
CA SER A 56 5.49 7.31 -4.50
C SER A 56 4.68 7.71 -5.72
N ILE A 57 3.76 8.64 -5.53
CA ILE A 57 2.98 9.18 -6.64
C ILE A 57 3.37 10.62 -6.88
N TYR A 58 3.09 11.08 -8.10
CA TYR A 58 3.38 12.44 -8.48
C TYR A 58 2.41 13.41 -7.82
N THR A 59 2.96 14.57 -7.42
CA THR A 59 2.15 15.67 -6.92
C THR A 59 2.17 16.82 -7.93
N THR A 60 1.34 17.83 -7.70
CA THR A 60 1.33 19.02 -8.54
C THR A 60 2.60 19.82 -8.38
N ASP A 61 3.32 19.64 -7.28
CA ASP A 61 4.65 20.21 -7.11
C ASP A 61 5.67 19.25 -7.72
N LYS A 62 6.31 19.68 -8.81
CA LYS A 62 7.23 18.82 -9.56
C LYS A 62 8.45 18.38 -8.75
N GLN A 63 8.74 19.07 -7.66
CA GLN A 63 9.88 18.74 -6.82
C GLN A 63 9.51 17.81 -5.67
N LYS A 64 8.25 17.45 -5.54
CA LYS A 64 7.78 16.62 -4.44
C LYS A 64 7.03 15.42 -4.94
N VAL A 65 7.15 14.33 -4.21
CA VAL A 65 6.37 13.12 -4.43
C VAL A 65 5.66 12.76 -3.13
N LEU A 66 4.59 12.01 -3.25
CA LEU A 66 3.82 11.58 -2.10
C LEU A 66 4.06 10.08 -1.90
N PRO A 67 4.69 9.66 -0.80
CA PRO A 67 4.92 8.25 -0.55
C PRO A 67 3.62 7.47 -0.41
N LEU A 68 3.62 6.25 -0.92
CA LEU A 68 2.45 5.39 -0.84
C LEU A 68 2.06 5.11 0.62
N ALA A 69 3.06 5.00 1.49
CA ALA A 69 2.81 4.81 2.93
C ALA A 69 1.95 5.93 3.49
N THR A 70 2.21 7.17 3.08
CA THR A 70 1.42 8.31 3.54
C THR A 70 -0.04 8.19 3.10
N ILE A 71 -0.26 7.74 1.87
CA ILE A 71 -1.62 7.54 1.36
C ILE A 71 -2.35 6.48 2.19
N PHE A 72 -1.68 5.37 2.48
CA PHE A 72 -2.27 4.30 3.28
C PHE A 72 -2.57 4.77 4.71
N GLU A 73 -1.69 5.57 5.29
CA GLU A 73 -1.92 6.14 6.62
C GLU A 73 -3.16 7.02 6.64
N ARG A 74 -3.32 7.85 5.63
CA ARG A 74 -4.49 8.73 5.50
C ARG A 74 -5.77 7.94 5.29
N LEU A 75 -5.72 6.88 4.50
CA LEU A 75 -6.87 6.00 4.28
C LEU A 75 -7.26 5.30 5.58
N HIS A 76 -6.30 4.81 6.32
CA HIS A 76 -6.58 4.16 7.59
C HIS A 76 -7.19 5.15 8.60
N ALA A 77 -6.69 6.37 8.62
CA ALA A 77 -7.24 7.41 9.50
C ALA A 77 -8.70 7.72 9.14
N ALA A 78 -9.04 7.66 7.85
CA ALA A 78 -10.39 7.98 7.39
C ALA A 78 -11.37 6.82 7.55
N PHE A 79 -10.93 5.59 7.36
CA PHE A 79 -11.82 4.43 7.28
C PHE A 79 -11.62 3.41 8.40
N ALA A 80 -10.46 3.41 9.06
CA ALA A 80 -10.14 2.51 10.16
C ALA A 80 -10.31 1.03 9.81
N GLY A 81 -10.17 0.69 8.52
CA GLY A 81 -10.34 -0.67 8.04
C GLY A 81 -10.47 -0.68 6.53
N PRO A 82 -10.89 -1.82 5.95
CA PRO A 82 -11.01 -1.92 4.50
C PRO A 82 -12.02 -0.96 3.94
N LEU A 83 -11.79 -0.53 2.69
CA LEU A 83 -12.73 0.34 1.98
C LEU A 83 -13.97 -0.45 1.54
N PRO A 84 -15.14 0.20 1.54
CA PRO A 84 -16.32 -0.41 0.92
C PRO A 84 -16.19 -0.35 -0.60
N LEU A 85 -15.51 -1.32 -1.18
CA LEU A 85 -15.18 -1.30 -2.62
C LEU A 85 -16.39 -1.18 -3.52
N ALA A 86 -17.55 -1.66 -3.06
CA ALA A 86 -18.78 -1.52 -3.83
C ALA A 86 -19.16 -0.05 -4.06
N SER A 87 -18.75 0.84 -3.15
CA SER A 87 -19.00 2.27 -3.28
C SER A 87 -17.93 2.99 -4.10
N TYR A 88 -16.82 2.32 -4.40
CA TYR A 88 -15.68 2.93 -5.09
C TYR A 88 -15.29 2.10 -6.31
N ASN A 89 -16.28 1.63 -7.06
CA ASN A 89 -16.05 0.75 -8.20
C ASN A 89 -16.06 1.45 -9.55
N THR A 90 -16.13 2.78 -9.56
CA THR A 90 -16.07 3.55 -10.80
C THR A 90 -14.83 4.44 -10.79
N PRO A 91 -14.32 4.81 -11.98
CA PRO A 91 -13.19 5.74 -12.04
C PRO A 91 -13.47 7.07 -11.36
N GLU A 92 -14.70 7.57 -11.48
CA GLU A 92 -15.09 8.84 -10.87
C GLU A 92 -15.08 8.76 -9.35
N ALA A 93 -15.61 7.68 -8.80
CA ALA A 93 -15.61 7.49 -7.34
C ALA A 93 -14.19 7.37 -6.80
N LEU A 94 -13.33 6.64 -7.49
CA LEU A 94 -11.93 6.50 -7.11
C LEU A 94 -11.20 7.83 -7.20
N GLN A 95 -11.48 8.61 -8.23
CA GLN A 95 -10.87 9.93 -8.39
C GLN A 95 -11.27 10.85 -7.25
N LYS A 96 -12.54 10.87 -6.89
CA LYS A 96 -13.02 11.69 -5.78
C LYS A 96 -12.37 11.27 -4.47
N LEU A 97 -12.24 9.97 -4.26
CA LEU A 97 -11.58 9.46 -3.05
C LEU A 97 -10.12 9.89 -3.02
N MET A 98 -9.41 9.77 -4.13
CA MET A 98 -8.01 10.17 -4.19
C MET A 98 -7.84 11.66 -3.95
N VAL A 99 -8.74 12.50 -4.47
CA VAL A 99 -8.70 13.95 -4.21
C VAL A 99 -8.92 14.23 -2.72
N ARG A 100 -9.80 13.47 -2.09
CA ARG A 100 -10.06 13.64 -0.66
C ARG A 100 -8.86 13.24 0.19
N ILE A 101 -8.22 12.12 -0.14
CA ILE A 101 -7.12 11.56 0.65
C ILE A 101 -5.80 12.24 0.31
N ALA A 102 -5.59 12.54 -0.95
CA ALA A 102 -4.33 13.12 -1.43
C ALA A 102 -4.63 14.28 -2.39
N PRO A 103 -5.12 15.41 -1.87
CA PRO A 103 -5.46 16.54 -2.73
C PRO A 103 -4.25 17.08 -3.49
N GLU A 104 -3.04 16.82 -3.01
CA GLU A 104 -1.82 17.27 -3.66
C GLU A 104 -1.39 16.41 -4.85
N HIS A 105 -2.04 15.25 -5.09
CA HIS A 105 -1.61 14.40 -6.19
C HIS A 105 -1.91 15.02 -7.55
N ASP A 106 -1.07 14.68 -8.54
CA ASP A 106 -1.22 15.19 -9.90
C ASP A 106 -2.21 14.32 -10.66
N THR A 107 -3.43 14.83 -10.85
CA THR A 107 -4.50 14.07 -11.48
C THR A 107 -4.20 13.71 -12.94
N LYS A 108 -3.30 14.46 -13.58
CA LYS A 108 -2.94 14.19 -14.97
C LYS A 108 -1.94 13.07 -15.11
N ARG A 109 -1.06 12.89 -14.12
CA ARG A 109 -0.02 11.88 -14.16
C ARG A 109 -0.37 10.61 -13.38
N VAL A 110 -1.34 10.70 -12.47
CA VAL A 110 -1.82 9.54 -11.71
C VAL A 110 -3.11 9.07 -12.33
N HIS A 111 -3.02 8.02 -13.14
CA HIS A 111 -4.17 7.53 -13.91
C HIS A 111 -5.18 6.80 -13.03
N ALA A 112 -6.42 6.72 -13.51
CA ALA A 112 -7.51 6.06 -12.80
C ALA A 112 -7.19 4.59 -12.48
N SER A 113 -6.52 3.90 -13.40
CA SER A 113 -6.14 2.51 -13.18
C SER A 113 -5.17 2.38 -12.00
N TYR A 114 -4.31 3.36 -11.81
CA TYR A 114 -3.38 3.36 -10.69
C TYR A 114 -4.09 3.66 -9.38
N ASN A 115 -5.08 4.55 -9.40
CA ASN A 115 -5.91 4.80 -8.23
C ASN A 115 -6.59 3.51 -7.77
N LYS A 116 -7.12 2.75 -8.71
CA LYS A 116 -7.76 1.47 -8.41
C LYS A 116 -6.77 0.51 -7.77
N LYS A 117 -5.56 0.45 -8.30
CA LYS A 117 -4.51 -0.41 -7.75
C LYS A 117 -4.15 -0.02 -6.32
N ILE A 118 -3.99 1.28 -6.06
CA ILE A 118 -3.65 1.78 -4.72
C ILE A 118 -4.74 1.40 -3.73
N MET A 119 -5.99 1.60 -4.09
CA MET A 119 -7.11 1.29 -3.19
C MET A 119 -7.24 -0.21 -2.95
N HIS A 120 -6.99 -1.02 -3.98
CA HIS A 120 -6.98 -2.47 -3.82
C HIS A 120 -5.87 -2.92 -2.88
N TRP A 121 -4.67 -2.37 -3.03
CA TRP A 121 -3.56 -2.66 -2.14
C TRP A 121 -3.87 -2.29 -0.69
N TYR A 122 -4.47 -1.10 -0.50
CA TYR A 122 -4.86 -0.69 0.85
C TYR A 122 -5.82 -1.70 1.48
N CYS A 123 -6.80 -2.17 0.71
CA CYS A 123 -7.76 -3.15 1.21
C CYS A 123 -7.07 -4.46 1.58
N LEU A 124 -6.13 -4.91 0.77
CA LEU A 124 -5.37 -6.12 1.09
C LEU A 124 -4.57 -5.97 2.38
N LEU A 125 -3.90 -4.84 2.55
CA LEU A 125 -3.13 -4.58 3.77
C LEU A 125 -4.04 -4.48 4.98
N SER A 126 -5.14 -3.77 4.85
CA SER A 126 -6.06 -3.54 5.94
C SER A 126 -6.76 -4.83 6.38
N LYS A 127 -7.04 -5.72 5.43
CA LYS A 127 -7.74 -6.96 5.72
C LYS A 127 -6.80 -8.07 6.18
N HIS A 128 -5.65 -8.22 5.55
CA HIS A 128 -4.77 -9.36 5.78
C HIS A 128 -3.53 -9.03 6.60
N ALA A 129 -3.21 -7.76 6.77
CA ALA A 129 -2.06 -7.34 7.56
C ALA A 129 -2.35 -6.08 8.36
N PRO A 130 -3.45 -6.09 9.14
CA PRO A 130 -3.83 -4.88 9.90
C PRO A 130 -2.78 -4.46 10.93
N THR A 131 -1.95 -5.38 11.37
CA THR A 131 -0.91 -5.07 12.35
C THR A 131 0.19 -4.17 11.77
N LEU A 132 0.25 -4.02 10.45
CA LEU A 132 1.21 -3.08 9.85
C LEU A 132 0.82 -1.63 10.08
N PHE A 133 -0.45 -1.36 10.40
CA PHE A 133 -0.90 -0.03 10.72
C PHE A 133 -0.74 0.18 12.23
N HIS A 134 0.16 1.08 12.58
CA HIS A 134 0.46 1.41 13.96
C HIS A 134 -0.24 2.70 14.35
N ASP A 135 -1.17 2.62 15.27
CA ASP A 135 -1.91 3.78 15.72
C ASP A 135 -1.17 4.44 16.89
N GLU A 136 -0.01 4.96 16.59
CA GLU A 136 0.87 5.49 17.60
C GLU A 136 0.46 6.85 18.10
N GLY A 137 -0.07 7.67 17.26
CA GLY A 137 -0.51 8.97 17.64
C GLY A 137 0.45 9.75 18.53
N PRO A 138 0.07 10.94 18.91
CA PRO A 138 0.92 11.74 19.79
C PRO A 138 0.98 11.19 21.22
N THR A 139 0.14 10.26 21.53
CA THR A 139 0.16 9.65 22.85
C THR A 139 1.09 8.48 22.95
N ALA A 140 1.64 8.11 21.86
CA ALA A 140 2.49 6.96 21.86
C ALA A 140 3.54 6.98 22.90
N PRO A 141 3.95 8.04 23.22
CA PRO A 141 4.97 8.05 24.17
C PRO A 141 4.60 7.40 25.42
N SER A 142 3.69 7.28 25.38
CA SER A 142 3.54 6.77 26.36
C SER A 142 3.77 5.54 26.38
N ASP A 143 3.67 5.49 25.88
CA ASP A 143 3.95 4.52 25.95
C ASP A 143 4.96 4.13 26.32
N THR A 144 5.01 4.48 26.18
CA THR A 144 5.96 4.18 26.46
C THR A 144 6.35 4.01 27.52
N ALA A 145 5.93 4.32 27.73
CA ALA A 145 6.32 4.23 28.70
C ALA A 145 6.41 3.63 29.31
N PRO A 146 6.64 3.46 29.41
CA PRO A 146 6.92 2.84 30.23
C PRO A 146 7.24 2.72 31.07
#